data_08e161c9507852f8918153f5027918e8
#
_entry.id   08e161c9507852f8918153f5027918e8
#
_cell.length_a   1.000
_cell.length_b   1.000
_cell.length_c   1.000
_cell.angle_alpha   90.00
_cell.angle_beta   90.00
_cell.angle_gamma   90.00
#
_symmetry.space_group_name_H-M   'P 1'
#
loop_
_entity.id
_entity.type
_entity.pdbx_description
1 polymer ?
#
loop_
_entity_poly.entity_id
_entity_poly.type
_entity_poly.pdbx_seq_one_letter_code
_entity_poly.pdbx_strand_id
1 'polypeptide(L)'
;MPGKTFEENESCKSRCVLEDYTQCSRSHLWKLMMSFYDRKGIESWSHGVVPHFITCNAFIGKCYAKVLHGYLKDCVNANSINFNEPLYIVELGAGSGKFSFYMLKALEEMKDICDFPWDKIVYVMTDFTEKNFEFWRNHRSLKPYFESGRLDAGIFDAVHDETIQLWKCGKILSTNTLKNPICIVANYLFDTLYHDIFQVFYQIPQFL
;
A
#
# COMPACT_ATOMS: atom_id res chain seq x y z
N MET A 1 29.06 -37.57 -2.03
CA MET A 1 28.33 -37.96 -0.83
C MET A 1 26.85 -38.02 -1.19
N PRO A 2 26.12 -39.12 -0.93
CA PRO A 2 24.73 -39.26 -1.36
C PRO A 2 23.83 -38.38 -0.51
N GLY A 3 22.85 -37.75 -1.19
CA GLY A 3 21.88 -36.84 -0.60
C GLY A 3 21.04 -37.54 0.48
N LYS A 4 20.82 -36.81 1.58
CA LYS A 4 19.86 -37.22 2.60
C LYS A 4 18.47 -37.13 2.00
N THR A 5 17.84 -38.27 1.79
CA THR A 5 16.40 -38.37 1.59
C THR A 5 15.71 -37.90 2.86
N PHE A 6 14.86 -36.91 2.75
CA PHE A 6 13.95 -36.54 3.83
C PHE A 6 12.97 -37.70 4.02
N GLU A 7 13.02 -38.33 5.21
CA GLU A 7 12.02 -39.30 5.62
C GLU A 7 10.64 -38.62 5.63
N GLU A 8 9.71 -39.15 4.85
CA GLU A 8 8.31 -38.76 4.88
C GLU A 8 7.72 -39.17 6.23
N ASN A 9 7.49 -38.20 7.09
CA ASN A 9 6.76 -38.40 8.34
C ASN A 9 5.29 -38.72 8.03
N GLU A 10 4.83 -39.91 8.37
CA GLU A 10 3.46 -40.43 8.15
C GLU A 10 2.32 -39.66 8.80
N SER A 11 2.56 -38.49 9.42
CA SER A 11 1.53 -37.67 10.08
C SER A 11 0.89 -36.61 9.19
N CYS A 12 1.24 -36.52 7.90
CA CYS A 12 0.66 -35.52 7.00
C CYS A 12 -0.60 -36.05 6.31
N LYS A 13 -1.68 -36.20 7.08
CA LYS A 13 -3.02 -36.49 6.54
C LYS A 13 -3.47 -35.37 5.58
N SER A 14 -3.56 -35.76 4.29
CA SER A 14 -4.20 -34.98 3.20
C SER A 14 -3.59 -33.62 2.87
N ARG A 15 -2.41 -33.59 2.25
CA ARG A 15 -2.01 -32.45 1.43
C ARG A 15 -2.93 -32.40 0.20
N CYS A 16 -3.67 -31.30 0.06
CA CYS A 16 -4.39 -31.02 -1.17
C CYS A 16 -3.45 -30.28 -2.13
N VAL A 17 -3.21 -30.84 -3.31
CA VAL A 17 -2.50 -30.14 -4.37
C VAL A 17 -3.46 -29.15 -5.00
N LEU A 18 -3.13 -27.86 -4.94
CA LEU A 18 -3.97 -26.79 -5.48
C LEU A 18 -3.74 -26.59 -6.98
N GLU A 19 -2.51 -26.78 -7.45
CA GLU A 19 -2.11 -26.66 -8.84
C GLU A 19 -0.82 -27.44 -9.10
N ASP A 20 -0.57 -27.78 -10.36
CA ASP A 20 0.70 -28.35 -10.80
C ASP A 20 1.81 -27.27 -10.83
N TYR A 21 3.04 -27.70 -11.15
CA TYR A 21 4.19 -26.79 -11.23
C TYR A 21 3.90 -25.66 -12.22
N THR A 22 3.84 -24.43 -11.71
CA THR A 22 3.58 -23.24 -12.52
C THR A 22 4.49 -22.08 -12.11
N GLN A 23 4.66 -21.13 -12.99
CA GLN A 23 5.38 -19.89 -12.71
C GLN A 23 4.66 -19.11 -11.59
N CYS A 24 5.40 -18.58 -10.59
CA CYS A 24 4.80 -18.00 -9.40
C CYS A 24 3.82 -16.86 -9.75
N SER A 25 4.17 -15.97 -10.68
CA SER A 25 3.29 -14.89 -11.11
C SER A 25 1.98 -15.34 -11.79
N ARG A 26 1.88 -16.60 -12.20
CA ARG A 26 0.69 -17.21 -12.81
C ARG A 26 -0.09 -18.12 -11.87
N SER A 27 0.39 -18.30 -10.65
CA SER A 27 -0.20 -19.21 -9.66
C SER A 27 -1.64 -18.78 -9.29
N HIS A 28 -2.47 -19.79 -9.04
CA HIS A 28 -3.81 -19.58 -8.46
C HIS A 28 -3.76 -19.01 -7.04
N LEU A 29 -2.60 -19.04 -6.39
CA LEU A 29 -2.38 -18.46 -5.06
C LEU A 29 -2.82 -16.99 -5.00
N TRP A 30 -2.51 -16.20 -6.04
CA TRP A 30 -2.87 -14.78 -6.11
C TRP A 30 -4.37 -14.58 -6.10
N LYS A 31 -5.13 -15.38 -6.85
CA LYS A 31 -6.61 -15.32 -6.86
C LYS A 31 -7.19 -15.70 -5.51
N LEU A 32 -6.61 -16.69 -4.83
CA LEU A 32 -7.04 -17.10 -3.49
C LEU A 32 -6.77 -16.00 -2.47
N MET A 33 -5.61 -15.36 -2.55
CA MET A 33 -5.25 -14.24 -1.67
C MET A 33 -6.18 -13.05 -1.87
N MET A 34 -6.40 -12.61 -3.11
CA MET A 34 -7.34 -11.52 -3.41
C MET A 34 -8.75 -11.85 -2.94
N SER A 35 -9.23 -13.07 -3.19
CA SER A 35 -10.54 -13.54 -2.70
C SER A 35 -10.63 -13.56 -1.17
N PHE A 36 -9.52 -13.82 -0.47
CA PHE A 36 -9.47 -13.73 0.99
C PHE A 36 -9.69 -12.30 1.46
N TYR A 37 -8.94 -11.33 0.94
CA TYR A 37 -9.07 -9.91 1.30
C TYR A 37 -10.43 -9.35 0.93
N ASP A 38 -10.96 -9.67 -0.24
CA ASP A 38 -12.29 -9.23 -0.68
C ASP A 38 -13.39 -9.76 0.24
N ARG A 39 -13.32 -11.03 0.65
CA ARG A 39 -14.31 -11.62 1.56
C ARG A 39 -14.21 -11.11 2.99
N LYS A 40 -12.98 -10.96 3.49
CA LYS A 40 -12.72 -10.59 4.89
C LYS A 40 -12.71 -9.08 5.11
N GLY A 41 -12.23 -8.30 4.13
CA GLY A 41 -12.06 -6.87 4.30
C GLY A 41 -11.28 -6.57 5.57
N ILE A 42 -11.77 -5.66 6.39
CA ILE A 42 -11.15 -5.21 7.64
C ILE A 42 -10.91 -6.34 8.66
N GLU A 43 -11.68 -7.41 8.63
CA GLU A 43 -11.49 -8.56 9.51
C GLU A 43 -10.16 -9.28 9.29
N SER A 44 -9.53 -9.10 8.13
CA SER A 44 -8.20 -9.63 7.83
C SER A 44 -7.16 -9.18 8.86
N TRP A 45 -7.32 -7.99 9.41
CA TRP A 45 -6.38 -7.39 10.37
C TRP A 45 -6.88 -7.42 11.81
N SER A 46 -8.20 -7.44 12.05
CA SER A 46 -8.78 -7.29 13.39
C SER A 46 -8.49 -8.46 14.33
N HIS A 47 -8.32 -9.68 13.79
CA HIS A 47 -8.06 -10.90 14.56
C HIS A 47 -6.60 -11.38 14.46
N GLY A 48 -5.69 -10.55 13.95
CA GLY A 48 -4.27 -10.90 13.84
C GLY A 48 -3.95 -11.96 12.78
N VAL A 49 -4.88 -12.24 11.86
CA VAL A 49 -4.65 -13.18 10.75
C VAL A 49 -3.57 -12.61 9.83
N VAL A 50 -3.68 -11.32 9.50
CA VAL A 50 -2.62 -10.59 8.79
C VAL A 50 -1.87 -9.72 9.81
N PRO A 51 -0.58 -9.98 10.07
CA PRO A 51 0.22 -9.18 10.97
C PRO A 51 0.46 -7.79 10.38
N HIS A 52 0.22 -6.74 11.17
CA HIS A 52 0.37 -5.35 10.71
C HIS A 52 1.00 -4.43 11.77
N PHE A 53 1.27 -4.93 12.97
CA PHE A 53 1.71 -4.10 14.10
C PHE A 53 3.09 -3.46 13.88
N ILE A 54 3.98 -4.13 13.17
CA ILE A 54 5.34 -3.65 12.89
C ILE A 54 5.31 -2.53 11.86
N THR A 55 4.47 -2.66 10.84
CA THR A 55 4.42 -1.74 9.69
C THR A 55 3.39 -0.63 9.83
N CYS A 56 2.35 -0.82 10.66
CA CYS A 56 1.23 0.12 10.84
C CYS A 56 1.16 0.65 12.28
N ASN A 57 2.10 1.51 12.66
CA ASN A 57 2.13 2.16 13.98
C ASN A 57 2.57 3.62 13.87
N ALA A 58 2.42 4.37 14.99
CA ALA A 58 2.73 5.80 15.03
C ALA A 58 4.20 6.12 14.71
N PHE A 59 5.13 5.26 15.13
CA PHE A 59 6.55 5.47 14.83
C PHE A 59 6.83 5.40 13.33
N ILE A 60 6.32 4.36 12.66
CA ILE A 60 6.48 4.19 11.21
C ILE A 60 5.78 5.33 10.46
N GLY A 61 4.54 5.68 10.83
CA GLY A 61 3.84 6.83 10.23
C GLY A 61 4.65 8.12 10.35
N LYS A 62 5.27 8.37 11.51
CA LYS A 62 6.15 9.54 11.71
C LYS A 62 7.42 9.49 10.87
N CYS A 63 8.02 8.31 10.67
CA CYS A 63 9.19 8.16 9.80
C CYS A 63 8.85 8.49 8.35
N TYR A 64 7.73 7.97 7.83
CA TYR A 64 7.27 8.28 6.48
C TYR A 64 6.91 9.77 6.32
N ALA A 65 6.23 10.36 7.31
CA ALA A 65 5.91 11.78 7.29
C ALA A 65 7.17 12.67 7.21
N LYS A 66 8.24 12.31 7.91
CA LYS A 66 9.52 13.02 7.82
C LYS A 66 10.17 12.92 6.44
N VAL A 67 10.15 11.73 5.83
CA VAL A 67 10.68 11.53 4.47
C VAL A 67 9.88 12.36 3.47
N LEU A 68 8.56 12.32 3.58
CA LEU A 68 7.67 13.13 2.74
C LEU A 68 7.91 14.62 2.91
N HIS A 69 8.05 15.10 4.16
CA HIS A 69 8.36 16.50 4.44
C HIS A 69 9.68 16.92 3.77
N GLY A 70 10.74 16.08 3.86
CA GLY A 70 12.01 16.32 3.16
C GLY A 70 11.83 16.42 1.65
N TYR A 71 11.07 15.47 1.06
CA TYR A 71 10.73 15.48 -0.37
C TYR A 71 9.98 16.76 -0.79
N LEU A 72 8.99 17.20 -0.01
CA LEU A 72 8.25 18.44 -0.29
C LEU A 72 9.17 19.66 -0.26
N LYS A 73 10.08 19.73 0.71
CA LYS A 73 11.08 20.80 0.81
C LYS A 73 12.00 20.83 -0.41
N ASP A 74 12.45 19.66 -0.87
CA ASP A 74 13.29 19.58 -2.08
C ASP A 74 12.52 20.01 -3.33
N CYS A 75 11.24 19.63 -3.45
CA CYS A 75 10.37 20.06 -4.54
C CYS A 75 10.14 21.59 -4.54
N VAL A 76 9.94 22.19 -3.37
CA VAL A 76 9.83 23.66 -3.22
C VAL A 76 11.12 24.34 -3.65
N ASN A 77 12.27 23.89 -3.15
CA ASN A 77 13.58 24.44 -3.50
C ASN A 77 13.91 24.31 -4.99
N ALA A 78 13.46 23.24 -5.63
CA ALA A 78 13.62 23.02 -7.06
C ALA A 78 12.60 23.78 -7.95
N ASN A 79 11.70 24.57 -7.35
CA ASN A 79 10.59 25.25 -8.05
C ASN A 79 9.74 24.30 -8.90
N SER A 80 9.57 23.06 -8.47
CA SER A 80 8.80 22.02 -9.18
C SER A 80 7.37 21.90 -8.71
N ILE A 81 6.91 22.79 -7.83
CA ILE A 81 5.59 22.79 -7.22
C ILE A 81 4.78 24.04 -7.63
N ASN A 82 3.51 23.81 -7.96
CA ASN A 82 2.51 24.85 -8.09
C ASN A 82 1.72 24.99 -6.78
N PHE A 83 1.93 26.09 -6.05
CA PHE A 83 1.28 26.37 -4.77
C PHE A 83 -0.24 26.59 -4.87
N ASN A 84 -0.78 26.81 -6.07
CA ASN A 84 -2.21 27.00 -6.28
C ASN A 84 -2.98 25.69 -6.49
N GLU A 85 -2.27 24.59 -6.72
CA GLU A 85 -2.86 23.28 -7.00
C GLU A 85 -2.65 22.30 -5.84
N PRO A 86 -3.54 21.34 -5.65
CA PRO A 86 -3.36 20.30 -4.64
C PRO A 86 -2.12 19.44 -4.89
N LEU A 87 -1.49 18.99 -3.81
CA LEU A 87 -0.47 17.95 -3.82
C LEU A 87 -1.05 16.68 -3.23
N TYR A 88 -1.01 15.61 -4.00
CA TYR A 88 -1.58 14.33 -3.60
C TYR A 88 -0.52 13.38 -3.07
N ILE A 89 -0.80 12.80 -1.90
CA ILE A 89 -0.08 11.68 -1.32
C ILE A 89 -0.99 10.48 -1.43
N VAL A 90 -0.66 9.52 -2.29
CA VAL A 90 -1.51 8.36 -2.56
C VAL A 90 -0.94 7.13 -1.86
N GLU A 91 -1.71 6.55 -0.97
CA GLU A 91 -1.39 5.26 -0.36
C GLU A 91 -2.07 4.15 -1.15
N LEU A 92 -1.26 3.23 -1.66
CA LEU A 92 -1.72 2.02 -2.33
C LEU A 92 -1.88 0.89 -1.30
N GLY A 93 -3.02 0.22 -1.32
CA GLY A 93 -3.31 -0.88 -0.40
C GLY A 93 -3.44 -0.42 1.06
N ALA A 94 -4.24 0.61 1.31
CA ALA A 94 -4.39 1.20 2.66
C ALA A 94 -5.00 0.23 3.69
N GLY A 95 -5.62 -0.87 3.26
CA GLY A 95 -6.13 -1.93 4.11
C GLY A 95 -7.05 -1.41 5.21
N SER A 96 -6.64 -1.54 6.45
CA SER A 96 -7.42 -1.06 7.61
C SER A 96 -7.45 0.46 7.75
N GLY A 97 -6.67 1.22 6.98
CA GLY A 97 -6.52 2.67 7.14
C GLY A 97 -5.75 3.11 8.39
N LYS A 98 -5.19 2.16 9.15
CA LYS A 98 -4.47 2.45 10.39
C LYS A 98 -3.17 3.20 10.13
N PHE A 99 -2.43 2.82 9.09
CA PHE A 99 -1.22 3.53 8.71
C PHE A 99 -1.57 4.94 8.21
N SER A 100 -2.58 5.07 7.34
CA SER A 100 -3.09 6.37 6.86
C SER A 100 -3.41 7.33 8.00
N PHE A 101 -4.09 6.84 9.04
CA PHE A 101 -4.41 7.63 10.23
C PHE A 101 -3.16 8.14 10.94
N TYR A 102 -2.15 7.28 11.17
CA TYR A 102 -0.90 7.70 11.80
C TYR A 102 -0.08 8.65 10.93
N MET A 103 -0.11 8.44 9.62
CA MET A 103 0.55 9.31 8.64
C MET A 103 -0.06 10.70 8.64
N LEU A 104 -1.39 10.80 8.54
CA LEU A 104 -2.14 12.06 8.60
C LEU A 104 -1.85 12.82 9.90
N LYS A 105 -1.89 12.11 11.04
CA LYS A 105 -1.59 12.70 12.34
C LYS A 105 -0.16 13.23 12.42
N ALA A 106 0.81 12.47 11.92
CA ALA A 106 2.21 12.91 11.90
C ALA A 106 2.44 14.10 10.96
N LEU A 107 1.78 14.13 9.80
CA LEU A 107 1.83 15.29 8.89
C LEU A 107 1.19 16.54 9.52
N GLU A 108 0.10 16.38 10.24
CA GLU A 108 -0.54 17.49 10.98
C GLU A 108 0.37 18.07 12.06
N GLU A 109 1.13 17.23 12.79
CA GLU A 109 2.14 17.68 13.76
C GLU A 109 3.28 18.49 13.11
N MET A 110 3.51 18.29 11.81
CA MET A 110 4.59 18.95 11.04
C MET A 110 4.10 20.12 10.18
N LYS A 111 2.82 20.46 10.22
CA LYS A 111 2.20 21.48 9.34
C LYS A 111 2.88 22.86 9.40
N ASP A 112 3.31 23.28 10.61
CA ASP A 112 3.88 24.62 10.84
C ASP A 112 5.35 24.76 10.36
N ILE A 113 5.99 23.65 10.03
CA ILE A 113 7.35 23.59 9.46
C ILE A 113 7.37 23.18 8.00
N CYS A 114 6.20 22.99 7.40
CA CYS A 114 6.07 22.59 6.00
C CYS A 114 6.05 23.84 5.11
N ASP A 115 6.95 23.91 4.14
CA ASP A 115 7.04 25.02 3.20
C ASP A 115 5.91 25.01 2.15
N PHE A 116 5.15 23.93 2.04
CA PHE A 116 3.98 23.82 1.18
C PHE A 116 2.69 24.05 1.99
N PRO A 117 1.69 24.77 1.44
CA PRO A 117 0.45 25.07 2.16
C PRO A 117 -0.26 23.80 2.63
N TRP A 118 -0.44 23.69 3.94
CA TRP A 118 -1.07 22.52 4.57
C TRP A 118 -2.47 22.25 4.02
N ASP A 119 -3.22 23.28 3.72
CA ASP A 119 -4.56 23.20 3.15
C ASP A 119 -4.59 22.64 1.72
N LYS A 120 -3.48 22.53 1.04
CA LYS A 120 -3.33 21.96 -0.32
C LYS A 120 -2.82 20.52 -0.33
N ILE A 121 -2.38 19.99 0.79
CA ILE A 121 -1.96 18.58 0.88
C ILE A 121 -3.21 17.71 1.04
N VAL A 122 -3.40 16.74 0.15
CA VAL A 122 -4.50 15.77 0.19
C VAL A 122 -3.92 14.36 0.24
N TYR A 123 -4.18 13.67 1.34
CA TYR A 123 -3.88 12.25 1.45
C TYR A 123 -5.00 11.44 0.79
N VAL A 124 -4.64 10.44 -0.01
CA VAL A 124 -5.61 9.61 -0.74
C VAL A 124 -5.39 8.16 -0.35
N MET A 125 -6.36 7.57 0.29
CA MET A 125 -6.36 6.14 0.61
C MET A 125 -6.92 5.36 -0.57
N THR A 126 -6.20 4.32 -1.02
CA THR A 126 -6.72 3.43 -2.06
C THR A 126 -6.59 1.96 -1.65
N ASP A 127 -7.52 1.16 -2.13
CA ASP A 127 -7.55 -0.29 -1.99
C ASP A 127 -8.44 -0.86 -3.09
N PHE A 128 -8.26 -2.12 -3.44
CA PHE A 128 -9.09 -2.77 -4.45
C PHE A 128 -10.45 -3.25 -3.89
N THR A 129 -10.61 -3.32 -2.55
CA THR A 129 -11.82 -3.86 -1.92
C THR A 129 -12.82 -2.76 -1.55
N GLU A 130 -14.07 -2.94 -1.96
CA GLU A 130 -15.18 -2.06 -1.57
C GLU A 130 -15.42 -2.05 -0.05
N LYS A 131 -15.21 -3.19 0.62
CA LYS A 131 -15.40 -3.31 2.07
C LYS A 131 -14.47 -2.42 2.87
N ASN A 132 -13.20 -2.31 2.45
CA ASN A 132 -12.24 -1.43 3.10
C ASN A 132 -12.65 0.04 2.91
N PHE A 133 -13.03 0.40 1.68
CA PHE A 133 -13.55 1.73 1.38
C PHE A 133 -14.78 2.10 2.21
N GLU A 134 -15.79 1.20 2.30
CA GLU A 134 -16.98 1.39 3.13
C GLU A 134 -16.63 1.59 4.61
N PHE A 135 -15.66 0.85 5.11
CA PHE A 135 -15.18 1.00 6.49
C PHE A 135 -14.56 2.38 6.72
N TRP A 136 -13.67 2.86 5.83
CA TRP A 136 -12.98 4.14 6.03
C TRP A 136 -13.94 5.32 6.06
N ARG A 137 -14.88 5.37 5.12
CA ARG A 137 -15.84 6.49 5.03
C ARG A 137 -16.74 6.61 6.26
N ASN A 138 -16.94 5.52 6.98
CA ASN A 138 -17.74 5.48 8.21
C ASN A 138 -16.89 5.53 9.50
N HIS A 139 -15.54 5.49 9.38
CA HIS A 139 -14.68 5.39 10.54
C HIS A 139 -14.55 6.71 11.28
N ARG A 140 -14.88 6.71 12.60
CA ARG A 140 -14.91 7.91 13.45
C ARG A 140 -13.61 8.74 13.41
N SER A 141 -12.45 8.09 13.44
CA SER A 141 -11.15 8.78 13.48
C SER A 141 -10.72 9.37 12.14
N LEU A 142 -11.26 8.88 11.01
CA LEU A 142 -10.95 9.38 9.67
C LEU A 142 -11.91 10.50 9.25
N LYS A 143 -13.11 10.53 9.82
CA LYS A 143 -14.16 11.48 9.48
C LYS A 143 -13.71 12.94 9.50
N PRO A 144 -12.98 13.45 10.52
CA PRO A 144 -12.52 14.84 10.55
C PRO A 144 -11.58 15.19 9.38
N TYR A 145 -10.74 14.24 8.96
CA TYR A 145 -9.83 14.42 7.83
C TYR A 145 -10.58 14.46 6.49
N PHE A 146 -11.61 13.62 6.33
CA PHE A 146 -12.52 13.71 5.18
C PHE A 146 -13.25 15.05 5.17
N GLU A 147 -13.82 15.49 6.29
CA GLU A 147 -14.58 16.75 6.40
C GLU A 147 -13.71 17.97 6.07
N SER A 148 -12.47 17.99 6.55
CA SER A 148 -11.52 19.08 6.27
C SER A 148 -10.92 19.07 4.87
N GLY A 149 -11.15 18.01 4.06
CA GLY A 149 -10.54 17.85 2.74
C GLY A 149 -9.06 17.42 2.78
N ARG A 150 -8.53 17.03 3.97
CA ARG A 150 -7.17 16.50 4.11
C ARG A 150 -7.07 15.05 3.65
N LEU A 151 -8.19 14.35 3.61
CA LEU A 151 -8.30 12.95 3.21
C LEU A 151 -9.35 12.81 2.12
N ASP A 152 -9.02 12.05 1.10
CA ASP A 152 -9.93 11.50 0.13
C ASP A 152 -9.65 10.00 -0.02
N ALA A 153 -10.48 9.29 -0.75
CA ALA A 153 -10.30 7.86 -0.95
C ALA A 153 -10.83 7.44 -2.33
N GLY A 154 -10.35 6.31 -2.82
CA GLY A 154 -10.83 5.71 -4.06
C GLY A 154 -10.61 4.21 -4.07
N ILE A 155 -11.44 3.51 -4.85
CA ILE A 155 -11.19 2.11 -5.18
C ILE A 155 -10.13 2.10 -6.29
N PHE A 156 -9.09 1.31 -6.12
CA PHE A 156 -7.99 1.24 -7.06
C PHE A 156 -7.28 -0.12 -6.95
N ASP A 157 -7.27 -0.86 -8.03
CA ASP A 157 -6.47 -2.06 -8.20
C ASP A 157 -5.09 -1.67 -8.76
N ALA A 158 -4.06 -1.81 -7.95
CA ALA A 158 -2.69 -1.42 -8.33
C ALA A 158 -2.11 -2.21 -9.52
N VAL A 159 -2.76 -3.30 -9.93
CA VAL A 159 -2.34 -4.13 -11.07
C VAL A 159 -3.06 -3.73 -12.36
N HIS A 160 -4.33 -3.33 -12.29
CA HIS A 160 -5.19 -3.21 -13.46
C HIS A 160 -5.65 -1.79 -13.75
N ASP A 161 -5.67 -0.90 -12.75
CA ASP A 161 -6.19 0.45 -12.91
C ASP A 161 -5.10 1.46 -13.26
N GLU A 162 -5.40 2.40 -14.14
CA GLU A 162 -4.50 3.48 -14.57
C GLU A 162 -4.89 4.84 -13.97
N THR A 163 -6.08 4.95 -13.40
CA THR A 163 -6.62 6.21 -12.84
C THR A 163 -7.32 5.96 -11.52
N ILE A 164 -7.30 6.98 -10.66
CA ILE A 164 -7.99 6.94 -9.37
C ILE A 164 -9.13 7.95 -9.38
N GLN A 165 -10.36 7.49 -9.23
CA GLN A 165 -11.50 8.36 -9.02
C GLN A 165 -11.65 8.66 -7.53
N LEU A 166 -11.48 9.92 -7.16
CA LEU A 166 -11.63 10.40 -5.79
C LEU A 166 -13.09 10.46 -5.39
N TRP A 167 -13.42 9.81 -4.29
CA TRP A 167 -14.80 9.68 -3.82
C TRP A 167 -15.41 11.01 -3.41
N LYS A 168 -14.68 11.80 -2.61
CA LYS A 168 -15.27 13.01 -2.00
C LYS A 168 -15.37 14.17 -2.97
N CYS A 169 -14.31 14.46 -3.71
CA CYS A 169 -14.30 15.58 -4.65
C CYS A 169 -14.70 15.19 -6.07
N GLY A 170 -14.83 13.88 -6.39
CA GLY A 170 -15.19 13.38 -7.71
C GLY A 170 -14.11 13.55 -8.79
N LYS A 171 -12.92 14.07 -8.43
CA LYS A 171 -11.82 14.30 -9.37
C LYS A 171 -11.17 12.96 -9.76
N ILE A 172 -10.77 12.86 -11.02
CA ILE A 172 -9.98 11.71 -11.51
C ILE A 172 -8.50 12.11 -11.49
N LEU A 173 -7.70 11.34 -10.75
CA LEU A 173 -6.25 11.46 -10.77
C LEU A 173 -5.68 10.61 -11.90
N SER A 174 -4.94 11.24 -12.79
CA SER A 174 -4.23 10.62 -13.91
C SER A 174 -2.99 11.45 -14.25
N THR A 175 -2.11 10.93 -15.08
CA THR A 175 -0.93 11.65 -15.56
C THR A 175 -1.28 13.00 -16.22
N ASN A 176 -2.47 13.13 -16.80
CA ASN A 176 -2.92 14.34 -17.50
C ASN A 176 -3.59 15.37 -16.59
N THR A 177 -4.06 14.95 -15.40
CA THR A 177 -4.81 15.83 -14.48
C THR A 177 -3.96 16.37 -13.33
N LEU A 178 -2.84 15.74 -13.05
CA LEU A 178 -1.92 16.16 -11.98
C LEU A 178 -1.11 17.39 -12.43
N LYS A 179 -1.03 18.38 -11.56
CA LYS A 179 -0.24 19.63 -11.76
C LYS A 179 0.98 19.71 -10.86
N ASN A 180 0.96 18.97 -9.77
CA ASN A 180 2.07 18.81 -8.84
C ASN A 180 2.64 17.40 -8.92
N PRO A 181 3.89 17.18 -8.53
CA PRO A 181 4.43 15.85 -8.33
C PRO A 181 3.54 15.06 -7.37
N ILE A 182 3.35 13.77 -7.66
CA ILE A 182 2.61 12.84 -6.79
C ILE A 182 3.58 12.10 -5.89
N CYS A 183 3.23 11.91 -4.64
CA CYS A 183 3.94 11.02 -3.73
C CYS A 183 3.13 9.74 -3.56
N ILE A 184 3.71 8.60 -3.92
CA ILE A 184 3.07 7.29 -3.77
C ILE A 184 3.68 6.59 -2.56
N VAL A 185 2.82 6.12 -1.68
CA VAL A 185 3.17 5.31 -0.51
C VAL A 185 2.61 3.90 -0.72
N ALA A 186 3.49 2.91 -0.63
CA ALA A 186 3.12 1.49 -0.73
C ALA A 186 3.72 0.77 0.48
N ASN A 187 2.97 0.78 1.59
CA ASN A 187 3.41 0.18 2.83
C ASN A 187 2.94 -1.26 2.93
N TYR A 188 3.87 -2.22 2.78
CA TYR A 188 3.57 -3.64 2.84
C TYR A 188 2.58 -4.10 1.75
N LEU A 189 2.82 -3.69 0.50
CA LEU A 189 1.97 -3.99 -0.66
C LEU A 189 2.66 -4.89 -1.68
N PHE A 190 3.94 -4.66 -1.99
CA PHE A 190 4.59 -5.30 -3.15
C PHE A 190 4.68 -6.82 -3.06
N ASP A 191 4.71 -7.38 -1.85
CA ASP A 191 4.67 -8.82 -1.60
C ASP A 191 3.29 -9.46 -1.88
N THR A 192 2.26 -8.65 -2.06
CA THR A 192 0.90 -9.07 -2.43
C THR A 192 0.60 -8.93 -3.92
N LEU A 193 1.51 -8.33 -4.69
CA LEU A 193 1.40 -8.20 -6.14
C LEU A 193 2.05 -9.39 -6.85
N TYR A 194 1.65 -9.65 -8.09
CA TYR A 194 2.20 -10.74 -8.90
C TYR A 194 3.71 -10.60 -9.07
N HIS A 195 4.44 -11.61 -8.63
CA HIS A 195 5.90 -11.66 -8.76
C HIS A 195 6.39 -13.09 -8.97
N ASP A 196 7.64 -13.24 -9.41
CA ASP A 196 8.30 -14.52 -9.62
C ASP A 196 9.44 -14.72 -8.63
N ILE A 197 9.73 -16.00 -8.37
CA ILE A 197 10.82 -16.45 -7.54
C ILE A 197 11.85 -17.14 -8.43
N PHE A 198 13.10 -16.73 -8.32
CA PHE A 198 14.20 -17.26 -9.12
C PHE A 198 15.25 -17.93 -8.24
N GLN A 199 15.73 -19.09 -8.68
CA GLN A 199 16.91 -19.71 -8.09
C GLN A 199 18.11 -19.45 -8.99
N VAL A 200 19.16 -18.83 -8.45
CA VAL A 200 20.40 -18.58 -9.17
C VAL A 200 21.35 -19.73 -8.91
N PHE A 201 21.78 -20.40 -9.98
CA PHE A 201 22.80 -21.42 -9.93
C PHE A 201 24.13 -20.81 -10.36
N TYR A 202 25.11 -20.79 -9.46
CA TYR A 202 26.48 -20.43 -9.82
C TYR A 202 27.19 -21.67 -10.36
N GLN A 203 27.54 -21.68 -11.64
CA GLN A 203 28.54 -22.64 -12.15
C GLN A 203 29.90 -22.13 -11.70
N ILE A 204 30.53 -22.84 -10.76
CA ILE A 204 31.94 -22.61 -10.45
C ILE A 204 32.71 -23.06 -11.68
N PRO A 205 33.48 -22.20 -12.38
CA PRO A 205 34.34 -22.65 -13.46
C PRO A 205 35.31 -23.71 -12.90
N GLN A 206 35.21 -24.94 -13.38
CA GLN A 206 36.26 -25.92 -13.13
C GLN A 206 37.46 -25.49 -13.95
N PHE A 207 38.42 -24.81 -13.33
CA PHE A 207 39.74 -24.64 -13.92
C PHE A 207 40.40 -26.00 -13.90
N LEU A 208 40.65 -26.55 -15.11
CA LEU A 208 41.53 -27.72 -15.35
C LEU A 208 42.96 -27.31 -15.14
#